data_bf7f9be6a28bae2babbaa179df4aca6f
#
_entry.id   bf7f9be6a28bae2babbaa179df4aca6f
#
_cell.length_a   1.000
_cell.length_b   1.000
_cell.length_c   1.000
_cell.angle_alpha   90.00
_cell.angle_beta   90.00
_cell.angle_gamma   90.00
#
_symmetry.space_group_name_H-M   'P 1'
#
loop_
_entity.id
_entity.type
_entity.pdbx_description
1 polymer ?
#
loop_
_entity_poly.entity_id
_entity_poly.type
_entity_poly.pdbx_seq_one_letter_code
_entity_poly.pdbx_strand_id
1 'polypeptide(L)'
;TYTGMVGMHGTKTSNYGITEADLLVVVGARFSDRVIGNASKFAKNAKILQIDIDRAEINKNIKVDASIIGDAKTILRRLNTHLDPINHDEWIAHIERMKDMYPLRYNKNVLTGPFIIQTVNEVTGGDAVIVTEVGQHQMWAAQYYKYRQPRTLLTSGGLGTMGYGLGASIGAKMGCKDKTVIN
;
A
#
# COMPACT_ATOMS: atom_id res chain seq x y z
N THR A 1 -12.04 -4.92 0.78
CA THR A 1 -11.96 -3.63 1.50
C THR A 1 -10.52 -3.13 1.56
N TYR A 2 -10.15 -2.21 0.67
CA TYR A 2 -8.83 -1.57 0.68
C TYR A 2 -8.80 -0.46 1.74
N THR A 3 -7.77 -0.45 2.58
CA THR A 3 -7.65 0.50 3.70
C THR A 3 -6.54 1.55 3.50
N GLY A 4 -5.74 1.43 2.47
CA GLY A 4 -4.61 2.32 2.19
C GLY A 4 -3.26 1.74 2.62
N MET A 5 -2.26 2.60 2.66
CA MET A 5 -0.92 2.23 3.11
C MET A 5 -0.88 1.91 4.60
N VAL A 6 0.11 1.15 4.99
CA VAL A 6 0.44 0.74 6.36
C VAL A 6 1.72 1.43 6.83
N GLY A 7 1.86 1.62 8.12
CA GLY A 7 3.06 2.13 8.76
C GLY A 7 3.02 3.63 9.02
N MET A 8 4.18 4.28 9.08
CA MET A 8 4.28 5.69 9.50
C MET A 8 3.61 6.67 8.51
N HIS A 9 3.45 6.28 7.25
CA HIS A 9 2.73 7.04 6.23
C HIS A 9 1.37 6.40 5.89
N GLY A 10 0.97 5.40 6.67
CA GLY A 10 -0.28 4.67 6.51
C GLY A 10 -1.48 5.42 7.05
N THR A 11 -2.67 4.93 6.67
CA THR A 11 -3.91 5.41 7.26
C THR A 11 -4.07 4.88 8.68
N LYS A 12 -4.82 5.61 9.53
CA LYS A 12 -5.17 5.09 10.86
C LYS A 12 -5.91 3.77 10.76
N THR A 13 -6.84 3.66 9.83
CA THR A 13 -7.61 2.42 9.58
C THR A 13 -6.70 1.24 9.28
N SER A 14 -5.70 1.40 8.40
CA SER A 14 -4.76 0.31 8.10
C SER A 14 -3.94 -0.11 9.32
N ASN A 15 -3.45 0.87 10.08
CA ASN A 15 -2.63 0.60 11.26
C ASN A 15 -3.43 -0.05 12.40
N TYR A 16 -4.66 0.40 12.65
CA TYR A 16 -5.56 -0.25 13.60
C TYR A 16 -5.98 -1.64 13.14
N GLY A 17 -6.33 -1.79 11.84
CA GLY A 17 -6.68 -3.10 11.29
C GLY A 17 -5.59 -4.15 11.50
N ILE A 18 -4.30 -3.79 11.31
CA ILE A 18 -3.19 -4.69 11.62
C ILE A 18 -3.07 -4.97 13.12
N THR A 19 -3.27 -3.96 13.96
CA THR A 19 -3.14 -4.09 15.41
C THR A 19 -4.22 -5.00 16.00
N GLU A 20 -5.42 -4.99 15.43
CA GLU A 20 -6.59 -5.70 15.91
C GLU A 20 -6.82 -7.05 15.21
N ALA A 21 -6.10 -7.32 14.11
CA ALA A 21 -6.21 -8.56 13.37
C ALA A 21 -5.79 -9.78 14.21
N ASP A 22 -6.45 -10.89 14.01
CA ASP A 22 -6.11 -12.21 14.55
C ASP A 22 -5.21 -13.02 13.59
N LEU A 23 -5.31 -12.74 12.29
CA LEU A 23 -4.46 -13.31 11.25
C LEU A 23 -3.95 -12.21 10.31
N LEU A 24 -2.65 -12.20 10.07
CA LEU A 24 -1.99 -11.32 9.12
C LEU A 24 -1.32 -12.15 8.03
N VAL A 25 -1.83 -12.08 6.81
CA VAL A 25 -1.20 -12.70 5.63
C VAL A 25 -0.39 -11.63 4.90
N VAL A 26 0.93 -11.80 4.89
CA VAL A 26 1.88 -10.83 4.34
C VAL A 26 2.48 -11.38 3.07
N VAL A 27 2.24 -10.70 1.94
CA VAL A 27 2.65 -11.17 0.62
C VAL A 27 3.64 -10.18 0.00
N GLY A 28 4.88 -10.62 -0.22
CA GLY A 28 5.93 -9.83 -0.85
C GLY A 28 6.31 -8.56 -0.09
N ALA A 29 6.20 -8.58 1.25
CA ALA A 29 6.51 -7.43 2.09
C ALA A 29 7.53 -7.79 3.17
N ARG A 30 8.59 -7.00 3.26
CA ARG A 30 9.79 -7.28 4.08
C ARG A 30 9.75 -6.77 5.52
N PHE A 31 8.62 -6.31 6.02
CA PHE A 31 8.50 -5.74 7.36
C PHE A 31 9.55 -4.65 7.65
N SER A 32 9.64 -3.64 6.77
CA SER A 32 10.57 -2.53 6.99
C SER A 32 10.20 -1.74 8.25
N ASP A 33 11.18 -1.05 8.84
CA ASP A 33 11.00 -0.19 10.01
C ASP A 33 9.93 0.90 9.79
N ARG A 34 9.78 1.39 8.57
CA ARG A 34 8.74 2.36 8.18
C ARG A 34 7.32 1.77 8.26
N VAL A 35 7.20 0.46 8.15
CA VAL A 35 5.91 -0.26 8.21
C VAL A 35 5.62 -0.72 9.63
N ILE A 36 6.59 -1.38 10.27
CA ILE A 36 6.38 -2.01 11.59
C ILE A 36 6.50 -1.04 12.76
N GLY A 37 7.29 0.04 12.59
CA GLY A 37 7.62 0.93 13.71
C GLY A 37 8.32 0.17 14.84
N ASN A 38 7.65 0.04 15.97
CA ASN A 38 8.16 -0.77 17.08
C ASN A 38 7.79 -2.25 16.90
N ALA A 39 8.79 -3.07 16.52
CA ALA A 39 8.61 -4.51 16.28
C ALA A 39 7.96 -5.26 17.46
N SER A 40 8.26 -4.86 18.71
CA SER A 40 7.67 -5.50 19.89
C SER A 40 6.18 -5.21 20.09
N LYS A 41 5.64 -4.24 19.37
CA LYS A 41 4.23 -3.83 19.42
C LYS A 41 3.45 -4.15 18.14
N PHE A 42 4.14 -4.54 17.07
CA PHE A 42 3.52 -4.82 15.78
C PHE A 42 2.70 -6.11 15.82
N ALA A 43 1.44 -6.05 15.40
CA ALA A 43 0.54 -7.19 15.22
C ALA A 43 0.55 -8.23 16.35
N LYS A 44 0.60 -7.79 17.62
CA LYS A 44 0.80 -8.68 18.79
C LYS A 44 -0.24 -9.78 18.94
N ASN A 45 -1.44 -9.55 18.46
CA ASN A 45 -2.58 -10.46 18.62
C ASN A 45 -2.75 -11.37 17.40
N ALA A 46 -2.03 -11.09 16.31
CA ALA A 46 -2.17 -11.82 15.07
C ALA A 46 -1.21 -13.00 14.96
N LYS A 47 -1.68 -14.10 14.39
CA LYS A 47 -0.84 -15.10 13.74
C LYS A 47 -0.33 -14.50 12.42
N ILE A 48 0.94 -14.70 12.08
CA ILE A 48 1.55 -14.11 10.90
C ILE A 48 1.98 -15.22 9.92
N LEU A 49 1.37 -15.21 8.73
CA LEU A 49 1.81 -15.99 7.57
C LEU A 49 2.56 -15.07 6.60
N GLN A 50 3.84 -15.32 6.36
CA GLN A 50 4.64 -14.57 5.38
C GLN A 50 4.84 -15.40 4.10
N ILE A 51 4.51 -14.79 2.96
CA ILE A 51 4.74 -15.33 1.62
C ILE A 51 5.74 -14.42 0.93
N ASP A 52 6.92 -14.92 0.64
CA ASP A 52 7.98 -14.15 -0.02
C ASP A 52 8.77 -15.03 -0.99
N ILE A 53 9.33 -14.43 -2.03
CA ILE A 53 10.22 -15.11 -2.96
C ILE A 53 11.65 -15.18 -2.41
N ASP A 54 12.01 -14.23 -1.56
CA ASP A 54 13.35 -14.16 -0.95
C ASP A 54 13.34 -14.80 0.45
N ARG A 55 14.05 -15.91 0.55
CA ARG A 55 14.22 -16.63 1.83
C ARG A 55 14.87 -15.75 2.91
N ALA A 56 15.71 -14.79 2.53
CA ALA A 56 16.42 -13.92 3.47
C ALA A 56 15.50 -12.92 4.19
N GLU A 57 14.31 -12.66 3.67
CA GLU A 57 13.33 -11.79 4.31
C GLU A 57 12.48 -12.50 5.37
N ILE A 58 12.48 -13.84 5.39
CA ILE A 58 11.72 -14.62 6.39
C ILE A 58 12.37 -14.51 7.77
N ASN A 59 11.56 -14.15 8.77
CA ASN A 59 12.00 -13.98 10.17
C ASN A 59 13.10 -12.91 10.40
N LYS A 60 13.33 -12.04 9.42
CA LYS A 60 14.39 -11.04 9.49
C LYS A 60 14.09 -9.92 10.51
N ASN A 61 12.93 -9.30 10.39
CA ASN A 61 12.53 -8.16 11.21
C ASN A 61 11.41 -8.52 12.20
N ILE A 62 10.52 -9.42 11.81
CA ILE A 62 9.42 -9.96 12.63
C ILE A 62 9.49 -11.47 12.57
N LYS A 63 9.36 -12.13 13.73
CA LYS A 63 9.15 -13.58 13.76
C LYS A 63 7.75 -13.89 13.30
N VAL A 64 7.62 -14.81 12.34
CA VAL A 64 6.34 -15.23 11.78
C VAL A 64 5.96 -16.63 12.26
N ASP A 65 4.67 -16.93 12.36
CA ASP A 65 4.17 -18.24 12.78
C ASP A 65 4.33 -19.26 11.65
N ALA A 66 4.17 -18.84 10.40
CA ALA A 66 4.36 -19.67 9.21
C ALA A 66 4.92 -18.87 8.05
N SER A 67 5.62 -19.55 7.14
CA SER A 67 6.11 -18.93 5.91
C SER A 67 6.07 -19.88 4.73
N ILE A 68 5.86 -19.31 3.54
CA ILE A 68 5.93 -20.03 2.27
C ILE A 68 6.86 -19.24 1.33
N ILE A 69 7.90 -19.91 0.83
CA ILE A 69 8.88 -19.30 -0.07
C ILE A 69 8.51 -19.66 -1.51
N GLY A 70 8.38 -18.65 -2.36
CA GLY A 70 8.11 -18.83 -3.78
C GLY A 70 7.32 -17.68 -4.41
N ASP A 71 6.93 -17.88 -5.67
CA ASP A 71 6.14 -16.94 -6.45
C ASP A 71 4.74 -16.75 -5.85
N ALA A 72 4.41 -15.50 -5.52
CA ALA A 72 3.15 -15.15 -4.86
C ALA A 72 1.91 -15.59 -5.65
N LYS A 73 1.93 -15.48 -6.99
CA LYS A 73 0.80 -15.88 -7.85
C LYS A 73 0.55 -17.38 -7.76
N THR A 74 1.62 -18.16 -7.80
CA THR A 74 1.55 -19.62 -7.72
C THR A 74 1.07 -20.06 -6.35
N ILE A 75 1.60 -19.45 -5.27
CA ILE A 75 1.23 -19.79 -3.89
C ILE A 75 -0.24 -19.43 -3.63
N LEU A 76 -0.67 -18.21 -3.99
CA LEU A 76 -2.06 -17.78 -3.77
C LEU A 76 -3.06 -18.62 -4.57
N ARG A 77 -2.73 -19.03 -5.79
CA ARG A 77 -3.57 -19.96 -6.56
C ARG A 77 -3.73 -21.29 -5.84
N ARG A 78 -2.65 -21.86 -5.31
CA ARG A 78 -2.70 -23.11 -4.54
C ARG A 78 -3.46 -22.96 -3.23
N LEU A 79 -3.25 -21.87 -2.50
CA LEU A 79 -4.01 -21.60 -1.28
C LEU A 79 -5.51 -21.55 -1.56
N ASN A 80 -5.93 -20.87 -2.61
CA ASN A 80 -7.35 -20.76 -2.98
C ASN A 80 -8.01 -22.11 -3.31
N THR A 81 -7.24 -23.15 -3.66
CA THR A 81 -7.79 -24.50 -3.86
C THR A 81 -8.00 -25.28 -2.56
N HIS A 82 -7.51 -24.78 -1.44
CA HIS A 82 -7.58 -25.43 -0.11
C HIS A 82 -8.42 -24.63 0.88
N LEU A 83 -8.93 -23.47 0.48
CA LEU A 83 -9.73 -22.59 1.34
C LEU A 83 -11.17 -22.56 0.84
N ASP A 84 -12.09 -22.87 1.73
CA ASP A 84 -13.49 -22.61 1.47
C ASP A 84 -13.84 -21.14 1.68
N PRO A 85 -14.84 -20.61 0.96
CA PRO A 85 -15.33 -19.26 1.20
C PRO A 85 -15.82 -19.10 2.65
N ILE A 86 -15.29 -18.11 3.34
CA ILE A 86 -15.67 -17.80 4.73
C ILE A 86 -16.28 -16.39 4.74
N ASN A 87 -17.30 -16.20 5.56
CA ASN A 87 -17.90 -14.89 5.76
C ASN A 87 -17.14 -14.12 6.87
N HIS A 88 -16.75 -12.91 6.55
CA HIS A 88 -16.09 -11.96 7.46
C HIS A 88 -16.84 -10.63 7.56
N ASP A 89 -18.16 -10.64 7.44
CA ASP A 89 -18.98 -9.41 7.36
C ASP A 89 -18.80 -8.52 8.59
N GLU A 90 -18.69 -9.08 9.79
CA GLU A 90 -18.48 -8.31 11.02
C GLU A 90 -17.13 -7.58 11.00
N TRP A 91 -16.06 -8.27 10.57
CA TRP A 91 -14.75 -7.67 10.41
C TRP A 91 -14.74 -6.59 9.33
N ILE A 92 -15.36 -6.86 8.19
CA ILE A 92 -15.51 -5.88 7.11
C ILE A 92 -16.27 -4.64 7.60
N ALA A 93 -17.39 -4.83 8.29
CA ALA A 93 -18.17 -3.73 8.85
C ALA A 93 -17.37 -2.93 9.90
N HIS A 94 -16.55 -3.59 10.70
CA HIS A 94 -15.66 -2.93 11.66
C HIS A 94 -14.63 -2.05 10.92
N ILE A 95 -13.98 -2.56 9.89
CA ILE A 95 -13.03 -1.81 9.07
C ILE A 95 -13.70 -0.60 8.38
N GLU A 96 -14.91 -0.78 7.84
CA GLU A 96 -15.64 0.35 7.21
C GLU A 96 -15.99 1.43 8.24
N ARG A 97 -16.46 1.07 9.44
CA ARG A 97 -16.65 2.05 10.53
C ARG A 97 -15.37 2.81 10.87
N MET A 98 -14.21 2.14 10.90
CA MET A 98 -12.93 2.82 11.12
C MET A 98 -12.58 3.79 10.00
N LYS A 99 -12.88 3.48 8.74
CA LYS A 99 -12.68 4.43 7.63
C LYS A 99 -13.52 5.69 7.81
N ASP A 100 -14.77 5.54 8.25
CA ASP A 100 -15.66 6.67 8.50
C ASP A 100 -15.21 7.52 9.68
N MET A 101 -14.70 6.89 10.74
CA MET A 101 -14.16 7.59 11.92
C MET A 101 -12.83 8.31 11.65
N TYR A 102 -11.97 7.75 10.79
CA TYR A 102 -10.61 8.23 10.55
C TYR A 102 -10.31 8.53 9.07
N PRO A 103 -11.17 9.34 8.39
CA PRO A 103 -10.90 9.70 7.01
C PRO A 103 -9.63 10.56 6.89
N LEU A 104 -8.97 10.46 5.77
CA LEU A 104 -7.92 11.40 5.40
C LEU A 104 -8.55 12.79 5.20
N ARG A 105 -8.06 13.79 5.93
CA ARG A 105 -8.58 15.14 5.91
C ARG A 105 -7.51 16.16 5.54
N TYR A 106 -7.89 17.18 4.81
CA TYR A 106 -7.08 18.37 4.53
C TYR A 106 -7.97 19.60 4.40
N ASN A 107 -7.39 20.80 4.51
CA ASN A 107 -8.13 22.04 4.35
C ASN A 107 -8.35 22.31 2.84
N LYS A 108 -9.60 22.24 2.40
CA LYS A 108 -9.98 22.47 0.99
C LYS A 108 -9.96 23.93 0.57
N ASN A 109 -9.87 24.85 1.53
CA ASN A 109 -9.84 26.31 1.25
C ASN A 109 -8.42 26.86 1.08
N VAL A 110 -7.41 26.00 1.21
CA VAL A 110 -6.00 26.37 1.12
C VAL A 110 -5.33 25.45 0.11
N LEU A 111 -4.47 26.01 -0.73
CA LEU A 111 -3.66 25.25 -1.67
C LEU A 111 -2.63 24.41 -0.91
N THR A 112 -2.98 23.16 -0.68
CA THR A 112 -2.14 22.17 0.01
C THR A 112 -1.75 21.03 -0.93
N GLY A 113 -0.69 20.28 -0.60
CA GLY A 113 -0.28 19.12 -1.40
C GLY A 113 -1.41 18.08 -1.58
N PRO A 114 -2.13 17.65 -0.51
CA PRO A 114 -3.31 16.79 -0.66
C PRO A 114 -4.38 17.35 -1.58
N PHE A 115 -4.66 18.66 -1.52
CA PHE A 115 -5.61 19.32 -2.41
C PHE A 115 -5.19 19.20 -3.89
N ILE A 116 -3.89 19.47 -4.18
CA ILE A 116 -3.34 19.34 -5.54
C ILE A 116 -3.51 17.90 -6.05
N ILE A 117 -3.12 16.90 -5.26
CA ILE A 117 -3.21 15.49 -5.66
C ILE A 117 -4.66 15.07 -5.90
N GLN A 118 -5.59 15.50 -5.06
CA GLN A 118 -7.00 15.18 -5.27
C GLN A 118 -7.57 15.88 -6.50
N THR A 119 -7.20 17.12 -6.77
CA THR A 119 -7.57 17.82 -8.00
C THR A 119 -7.02 17.11 -9.24
N VAL A 120 -5.76 16.68 -9.21
CA VAL A 120 -5.19 15.86 -10.28
C VAL A 120 -5.98 14.57 -10.48
N ASN A 121 -6.37 13.89 -9.40
CA ASN A 121 -7.21 12.71 -9.48
C ASN A 121 -8.59 12.99 -10.11
N GLU A 122 -9.22 14.09 -9.75
CA GLU A 122 -10.53 14.48 -10.29
C GLU A 122 -10.43 14.82 -11.80
N VAL A 123 -9.46 15.62 -12.20
CA VAL A 123 -9.24 16.02 -13.60
C VAL A 123 -8.89 14.85 -14.49
N THR A 124 -8.11 13.89 -13.99
CA THR A 124 -7.69 12.71 -14.77
C THR A 124 -8.65 11.53 -14.63
N GLY A 125 -9.65 11.65 -13.78
CA GLY A 125 -10.55 10.54 -13.45
C GLY A 125 -9.85 9.31 -12.86
N GLY A 126 -8.63 9.48 -12.30
CA GLY A 126 -7.83 8.40 -11.78
C GLY A 126 -7.13 7.52 -12.84
N ASP A 127 -7.09 7.96 -14.10
CA ASP A 127 -6.54 7.18 -15.23
C ASP A 127 -5.17 7.70 -15.74
N ALA A 128 -4.50 8.60 -15.02
CA ALA A 128 -3.14 9.00 -15.36
C ALA A 128 -2.09 8.04 -14.75
N VAL A 129 -0.93 8.00 -15.37
CA VAL A 129 0.30 7.45 -14.78
C VAL A 129 0.91 8.55 -13.91
N ILE A 130 0.97 8.32 -12.62
CA ILE A 130 1.58 9.24 -11.66
C ILE A 130 3.01 8.80 -11.40
N VAL A 131 3.93 9.71 -11.60
CA VAL A 131 5.35 9.52 -11.30
C VAL A 131 5.73 10.47 -10.18
N THR A 132 6.52 10.03 -9.21
CA THR A 132 6.95 10.88 -8.12
C THR A 132 8.46 10.90 -7.96
N GLU A 133 9.00 12.02 -7.54
CA GLU A 133 10.26 12.08 -6.82
C GLU A 133 10.07 11.57 -5.38
N VAL A 134 11.00 11.85 -4.51
CA VAL A 134 10.97 11.47 -3.10
C VAL A 134 10.66 12.66 -2.22
N GLY A 135 9.68 12.50 -1.31
CA GLY A 135 9.26 13.54 -0.38
C GLY A 135 7.79 13.47 0.01
N GLN A 136 7.27 14.56 0.57
CA GLN A 136 5.88 14.62 1.04
C GLN A 136 4.87 14.36 -0.10
N HIS A 137 5.13 14.88 -1.29
CA HIS A 137 4.28 14.66 -2.47
C HIS A 137 4.15 13.18 -2.84
N GLN A 138 5.20 12.38 -2.63
CA GLN A 138 5.17 10.93 -2.82
C GLN A 138 4.15 10.27 -1.89
N MET A 139 4.15 10.67 -0.62
CA MET A 139 3.18 10.19 0.38
C MET A 139 1.76 10.63 0.04
N TRP A 140 1.56 11.90 -0.35
CA TRP A 140 0.25 12.40 -0.76
C TRP A 140 -0.27 11.73 -2.02
N ALA A 141 0.59 11.47 -3.01
CA ALA A 141 0.22 10.73 -4.20
C ALA A 141 -0.29 9.32 -3.86
N ALA A 142 0.39 8.62 -2.93
CA ALA A 142 -0.04 7.30 -2.48
C ALA A 142 -1.32 7.32 -1.63
N GLN A 143 -1.58 8.40 -0.88
CA GLN A 143 -2.74 8.52 0.03
C GLN A 143 -4.00 9.06 -0.66
N TYR A 144 -3.87 10.06 -1.51
CA TYR A 144 -5.02 10.85 -2.01
C TYR A 144 -5.35 10.60 -3.47
N TYR A 145 -4.45 10.03 -4.29
CA TYR A 145 -4.77 9.64 -5.65
C TYR A 145 -5.43 8.26 -5.67
N LYS A 146 -6.56 8.12 -6.37
CA LYS A 146 -7.30 6.86 -6.48
C LYS A 146 -6.92 6.14 -7.77
N TYR A 147 -5.93 5.28 -7.70
CA TYR A 147 -5.47 4.49 -8.83
C TYR A 147 -6.53 3.48 -9.28
N ARG A 148 -6.92 3.52 -10.54
CA ARG A 148 -7.90 2.58 -11.13
C ARG A 148 -7.24 1.40 -11.83
N GLN A 149 -5.99 1.54 -12.21
CA GLN A 149 -5.22 0.57 -12.97
C GLN A 149 -3.97 0.17 -12.21
N PRO A 150 -3.56 -1.10 -12.24
CA PRO A 150 -2.27 -1.50 -11.67
C PRO A 150 -1.11 -0.87 -12.46
N ARG A 151 0.02 -0.68 -11.79
CA ARG A 151 1.27 -0.15 -12.39
C ARG A 151 1.16 1.27 -12.95
N THR A 152 0.27 2.09 -12.40
CA THR A 152 0.13 3.51 -12.76
C THR A 152 0.71 4.47 -11.71
N LEU A 153 1.30 3.95 -10.64
CA LEU A 153 2.17 4.70 -9.72
C LEU A 153 3.61 4.26 -9.92
N LEU A 154 4.46 5.16 -10.41
CA LEU A 154 5.89 4.94 -10.58
C LEU A 154 6.64 5.77 -9.54
N THR A 155 7.32 5.10 -8.62
CA THR A 155 7.94 5.77 -7.48
C THR A 155 9.12 4.95 -6.97
N SER A 156 10.17 5.62 -6.51
CA SER A 156 11.28 4.98 -5.81
C SER A 156 10.93 4.75 -4.34
N GLY A 157 9.92 3.91 -4.08
CA GLY A 157 9.41 3.65 -2.74
C GLY A 157 10.32 2.80 -1.84
N GLY A 158 11.22 2.04 -2.42
CA GLY A 158 12.17 1.20 -1.70
C GLY A 158 13.44 1.92 -1.29
N LEU A 159 14.15 2.48 -2.26
CA LEU A 159 15.45 3.13 -2.04
C LEU A 159 15.33 4.65 -1.79
N GLY A 160 14.22 5.27 -2.16
CA GLY A 160 14.04 6.70 -2.01
C GLY A 160 15.01 7.50 -2.86
N THR A 161 15.21 7.11 -4.12
CA THR A 161 16.19 7.70 -5.04
C THR A 161 15.69 9.05 -5.55
N MET A 162 16.35 10.12 -5.16
CA MET A 162 16.11 11.45 -5.71
C MET A 162 16.63 11.54 -7.15
N GLY A 163 15.91 12.27 -8.03
CA GLY A 163 16.20 12.30 -9.46
C GLY A 163 15.54 11.17 -10.27
N TYR A 164 14.81 10.27 -9.63
CA TYR A 164 14.10 9.19 -10.30
C TYR A 164 12.96 9.67 -11.21
N GLY A 165 12.22 10.68 -10.77
CA GLY A 165 10.91 11.04 -11.34
C GLY A 165 11.00 11.51 -12.79
N LEU A 166 11.97 12.37 -13.14
CA LEU A 166 12.10 12.91 -14.51
C LEU A 166 12.33 11.77 -15.53
N GLY A 167 13.35 10.95 -15.29
CA GLY A 167 13.66 9.83 -16.19
C GLY A 167 12.53 8.81 -16.29
N ALA A 168 11.90 8.49 -15.15
CA ALA A 168 10.78 7.58 -15.09
C ALA A 168 9.54 8.11 -15.82
N SER A 169 9.27 9.43 -15.76
CA SER A 169 8.13 10.04 -16.46
C SER A 169 8.31 10.05 -17.98
N ILE A 170 9.52 10.32 -18.46
CA ILE A 170 9.86 10.22 -19.88
C ILE A 170 9.66 8.77 -20.36
N GLY A 171 10.23 7.80 -19.62
CA GLY A 171 10.08 6.38 -19.94
C GLY A 171 8.62 5.91 -19.90
N ALA A 172 7.85 6.35 -18.92
CA ALA A 172 6.42 6.06 -18.84
C ALA A 172 5.64 6.60 -20.05
N LYS A 173 5.94 7.82 -20.48
CA LYS A 173 5.27 8.40 -21.67
C LYS A 173 5.66 7.69 -22.95
N MET A 174 6.90 7.26 -23.08
CA MET A 174 7.35 6.46 -24.24
C MET A 174 6.67 5.07 -24.27
N GLY A 175 6.49 4.45 -23.12
CA GLY A 175 5.84 3.14 -23.01
C GLY A 175 4.31 3.19 -23.06
N CYS A 176 3.71 4.27 -22.59
CA CYS A 176 2.25 4.46 -22.49
C CYS A 176 1.84 5.72 -23.27
N LYS A 177 1.97 5.68 -24.59
CA LYS A 177 1.78 6.85 -25.48
C LYS A 177 0.41 7.50 -25.34
N ASP A 178 -0.63 6.71 -25.11
CA ASP A 178 -2.01 7.16 -25.02
C ASP A 178 -2.44 7.60 -23.60
N LYS A 179 -1.57 7.43 -22.60
CA LYS A 179 -1.83 7.84 -21.22
C LYS A 179 -1.29 9.24 -20.93
N THR A 180 -2.00 9.96 -20.08
CA THR A 180 -1.46 11.15 -19.42
C THR A 180 -0.43 10.69 -18.39
N VAL A 181 0.77 11.26 -18.42
CA VAL A 181 1.83 11.03 -17.44
C VAL A 181 2.07 12.32 -16.70
N ILE A 182 2.05 12.29 -15.38
CA ILE A 182 2.22 13.44 -14.50
C ILE A 182 3.36 13.14 -13.52
N ASN A 183 4.38 13.97 -13.54
CA ASN A 183 5.48 13.94 -12.58
C ASN A 183 5.26 14.96 -11.48
#